data_d6aded7dcbbdc54e0321c2027b0a71c7
#
_entry.id   d6aded7dcbbdc54e0321c2027b0a71c7
#
_cell.length_a   1.000
_cell.length_b   1.000
_cell.length_c   1.000
_cell.angle_alpha   90.00
_cell.angle_beta   90.00
_cell.angle_gamma   90.00
#
_symmetry.space_group_name_H-M   'P 1'
#
loop_
_entity.id
_entity.type
_entity.pdbx_description
1 polymer ?
#
loop_
_entity_poly.entity_id
_entity_poly.type
_entity_poly.pdbx_seq_one_letter_code
_entity_poly.pdbx_strand_id
1 'polypeptide(L)'
;DGSVTSPGGDTNPAIQFTDISKHWAESTIKSFVNSKYINGYNDGTFRPDNLITRAEFVKILNKYFGLTNKSGKVFSDTSSHWAKEEIDIAVTNGIVNGFPDGTFKPEAPITREEASVMISNYKQISDKDLDKLNTYKDSSEVSDWAQASVEGVLEQGYMSGYPDKTFGPKKNLTRAEAVVTLSRIAK
;
A
#
# COMPACT_ATOMS: atom_id res chain seq x y z
N ASP A 1 -20.75 50.38 16.98
CA ASP A 1 -19.42 49.75 16.88
C ASP A 1 -19.56 48.25 17.04
N GLY A 2 -19.76 47.59 15.90
CA GLY A 2 -19.91 46.15 15.82
C GLY A 2 -18.58 45.49 15.50
N SER A 3 -17.89 45.02 16.53
CA SER A 3 -16.73 44.15 16.36
C SER A 3 -17.20 42.74 15.94
N VAL A 4 -17.00 42.38 14.67
CA VAL A 4 -17.21 41.02 14.19
C VAL A 4 -15.95 40.22 14.51
N THR A 5 -16.02 39.40 15.56
CA THR A 5 -15.01 38.40 15.84
C THR A 5 -15.22 37.24 14.89
N SER A 6 -14.26 37.02 14.01
CA SER A 6 -14.19 35.79 13.17
C SER A 6 -14.14 34.54 14.07
N PRO A 7 -14.93 33.51 13.76
CA PRO A 7 -14.83 32.26 14.50
C PRO A 7 -13.49 31.61 14.20
N GLY A 8 -12.84 31.17 15.29
CA GLY A 8 -11.54 30.53 15.27
C GLY A 8 -11.51 29.32 14.34
N GLY A 9 -10.37 29.18 13.67
CA GLY A 9 -10.10 28.03 12.82
C GLY A 9 -10.27 26.73 13.58
N ASP A 10 -10.96 25.78 12.96
CA ASP A 10 -11.04 24.38 13.38
C ASP A 10 -9.62 23.77 13.41
N THR A 11 -8.96 23.90 14.53
CA THR A 11 -7.80 23.08 14.84
C THR A 11 -8.32 21.70 15.22
N ASN A 12 -8.57 20.86 14.21
CA ASN A 12 -8.68 19.43 14.46
C ASN A 12 -7.42 19.01 15.21
N PRO A 13 -7.51 18.44 16.44
CA PRO A 13 -6.31 18.09 17.19
C PRO A 13 -5.48 17.14 16.32
N ALA A 14 -4.24 17.57 16.03
CA ALA A 14 -3.33 16.78 15.20
C ALA A 14 -3.25 15.36 15.79
N ILE A 15 -3.62 14.36 15.01
CA ILE A 15 -3.54 12.97 15.44
C ILE A 15 -2.10 12.71 15.86
N GLN A 16 -1.89 12.46 17.14
CA GLN A 16 -0.58 12.16 17.70
C GLN A 16 -0.49 10.66 17.99
N PHE A 17 0.44 10.00 17.34
CA PHE A 17 0.81 8.63 17.69
C PHE A 17 2.09 8.66 18.52
N THR A 18 2.15 7.79 19.52
CA THR A 18 3.28 7.76 20.46
C THR A 18 4.54 7.16 19.86
N ASP A 19 4.41 6.41 18.78
CA ASP A 19 5.44 5.55 18.19
C ASP A 19 5.96 6.00 16.80
N ILE A 20 5.56 7.19 16.33
CA ILE A 20 6.04 7.70 15.03
C ILE A 20 6.97 8.92 15.14
N SER A 21 7.19 9.43 16.36
CA SER A 21 8.07 10.58 16.58
C SER A 21 9.49 10.25 16.13
N LYS A 22 10.04 11.09 15.23
CA LYS A 22 11.35 10.89 14.59
C LYS A 22 11.43 9.66 13.67
N HIS A 23 10.33 8.98 13.42
CA HIS A 23 10.30 7.90 12.43
C HIS A 23 10.46 8.49 11.03
N TRP A 24 11.25 7.82 10.15
CA TRP A 24 11.53 8.32 8.80
C TRP A 24 10.29 8.58 7.95
N ALA A 25 9.19 7.89 8.20
CA ALA A 25 7.90 8.03 7.51
C ALA A 25 6.88 8.92 8.26
N GLU A 26 7.27 9.60 9.36
CA GLU A 26 6.33 10.34 10.23
C GLU A 26 5.41 11.28 9.46
N SER A 27 5.96 12.10 8.57
CA SER A 27 5.18 13.09 7.80
C SER A 27 4.18 12.43 6.86
N THR A 28 4.59 11.35 6.17
CA THR A 28 3.72 10.60 5.25
C THR A 28 2.61 9.89 6.01
N ILE A 29 2.93 9.26 7.15
CA ILE A 29 1.94 8.61 8.01
C ILE A 29 0.88 9.61 8.46
N LYS A 30 1.30 10.78 8.99
CA LYS A 30 0.37 11.83 9.41
C LYS A 30 -0.54 12.29 8.26
N SER A 31 0.01 12.49 7.08
CA SER A 31 -0.75 12.86 5.88
C SER A 31 -1.81 11.81 5.52
N PHE A 32 -1.43 10.53 5.50
CA PHE A 32 -2.34 9.43 5.16
C PHE A 32 -3.45 9.23 6.20
N VAL A 33 -3.13 9.41 7.48
CA VAL A 33 -4.12 9.33 8.56
C VAL A 33 -5.08 10.53 8.51
N ASN A 34 -4.59 11.75 8.34
CA ASN A 34 -5.41 12.94 8.20
C ASN A 34 -6.35 12.85 6.99
N SER A 35 -5.90 12.25 5.90
CA SER A 35 -6.71 11.98 4.70
C SER A 35 -7.61 10.75 4.84
N LYS A 36 -7.60 10.07 5.97
CA LYS A 36 -8.41 8.86 6.27
C LYS A 36 -8.14 7.66 5.35
N TYR A 37 -6.96 7.60 4.73
CA TYR A 37 -6.55 6.44 3.92
C TYR A 37 -6.17 5.24 4.78
N ILE A 38 -5.57 5.50 5.95
CA ILE A 38 -5.21 4.50 6.96
C ILE A 38 -5.52 5.05 8.35
N ASN A 39 -5.74 4.16 9.32
CA ASN A 39 -5.93 4.52 10.71
C ASN A 39 -4.78 3.96 11.57
N GLY A 40 -4.53 4.59 12.72
CA GLY A 40 -3.79 3.97 13.82
C GLY A 40 -4.67 3.06 14.66
N TYR A 41 -4.12 2.62 15.77
CA TYR A 41 -4.78 1.74 16.73
C TYR A 41 -5.41 2.54 17.88
N ASN A 42 -6.38 1.93 18.58
CA ASN A 42 -7.09 2.58 19.68
C ASN A 42 -6.21 2.86 20.90
N ASP A 43 -5.03 2.26 20.98
CA ASP A 43 -4.03 2.50 22.03
C ASP A 43 -3.15 3.73 21.79
N GLY A 44 -3.43 4.51 20.75
CA GLY A 44 -2.66 5.70 20.38
C GLY A 44 -1.36 5.39 19.63
N THR A 45 -1.20 4.19 19.10
CA THR A 45 -0.05 3.79 18.27
C THR A 45 -0.42 3.71 16.79
N PHE A 46 0.57 3.85 15.90
CA PHE A 46 0.45 3.55 14.48
C PHE A 46 1.08 2.23 14.09
N ARG A 47 2.09 1.80 14.83
CA ARG A 47 2.91 0.59 14.61
C ARG A 47 3.57 0.60 13.23
N PRO A 48 4.43 1.60 12.93
CA PRO A 48 4.99 1.81 11.59
C PRO A 48 5.79 0.63 11.08
N ASP A 49 6.51 -0.08 11.95
CA ASP A 49 7.39 -1.19 11.60
C ASP A 49 6.69 -2.56 11.60
N ASN A 50 5.40 -2.63 11.99
CA ASN A 50 4.63 -3.86 11.88
C ASN A 50 4.37 -4.19 10.41
N LEU A 51 4.36 -5.48 10.10
CA LEU A 51 4.01 -5.95 8.77
C LEU A 51 2.56 -5.60 8.44
N ILE A 52 2.33 -5.23 7.18
CA ILE A 52 1.00 -4.97 6.67
C ILE A 52 0.44 -6.21 5.96
N THR A 53 -0.83 -6.52 6.19
CA THR A 53 -1.48 -7.64 5.50
C THR A 53 -1.90 -7.27 4.09
N ARG A 54 -2.13 -8.28 3.25
CA ARG A 54 -2.64 -8.10 1.88
C ARG A 54 -3.98 -7.37 1.87
N ALA A 55 -4.88 -7.69 2.81
CA ALA A 55 -6.17 -7.02 2.95
C ALA A 55 -6.03 -5.54 3.35
N GLU A 56 -5.15 -5.24 4.29
CA GLU A 56 -4.88 -3.85 4.70
C GLU A 56 -4.27 -3.03 3.55
N PHE A 57 -3.33 -3.61 2.81
CA PHE A 57 -2.71 -2.93 1.66
C PHE A 57 -3.74 -2.58 0.58
N VAL A 58 -4.60 -3.54 0.20
CA VAL A 58 -5.68 -3.33 -0.76
C VAL A 58 -6.64 -2.23 -0.29
N LYS A 59 -7.01 -2.22 0.98
CA LYS A 59 -7.88 -1.18 1.55
C LYS A 59 -7.27 0.21 1.44
N ILE A 60 -5.98 0.36 1.76
CA ILE A 60 -5.30 1.65 1.65
C ILE A 60 -5.23 2.08 0.19
N LEU A 61 -4.90 1.16 -0.71
CA LEU A 61 -4.82 1.42 -2.15
C LEU A 61 -6.17 1.90 -2.70
N ASN A 62 -7.25 1.18 -2.40
CA ASN A 62 -8.61 1.59 -2.82
C ASN A 62 -8.96 2.99 -2.33
N LYS A 63 -8.73 3.27 -1.05
CA LYS A 63 -9.01 4.59 -0.46
C LYS A 63 -8.15 5.69 -1.06
N TYR A 64 -6.85 5.42 -1.25
CA TYR A 64 -5.92 6.41 -1.79
C TYR A 64 -6.31 6.83 -3.21
N PHE A 65 -6.73 5.88 -4.04
CA PHE A 65 -7.14 6.14 -5.43
C PHE A 65 -8.64 6.38 -5.61
N GLY A 66 -9.43 6.32 -4.55
CA GLY A 66 -10.88 6.59 -4.60
C GLY A 66 -11.68 5.52 -5.34
N LEU A 67 -11.24 4.25 -5.30
CA LEU A 67 -11.90 3.15 -5.98
C LEU A 67 -13.14 2.67 -5.20
N THR A 68 -14.24 2.43 -5.91
CA THR A 68 -15.51 2.05 -5.29
C THR A 68 -16.30 0.98 -6.06
N ASN A 69 -15.90 0.68 -7.30
CA ASN A 69 -16.62 -0.28 -8.15
C ASN A 69 -16.50 -1.71 -7.59
N LYS A 70 -17.63 -2.40 -7.48
CA LYS A 70 -17.75 -3.77 -6.97
C LYS A 70 -18.53 -4.65 -7.95
N SER A 71 -18.15 -5.93 -8.07
CA SER A 71 -18.85 -6.94 -8.90
C SER A 71 -19.51 -8.05 -8.08
N GLY A 72 -19.27 -8.08 -6.76
CA GLY A 72 -19.72 -9.15 -5.87
C GLY A 72 -18.78 -10.35 -5.82
N LYS A 73 -17.54 -10.22 -6.31
CA LYS A 73 -16.55 -11.30 -6.27
C LYS A 73 -16.16 -11.66 -4.84
N VAL A 74 -16.20 -12.94 -4.53
CA VAL A 74 -15.84 -13.48 -3.20
C VAL A 74 -14.87 -14.65 -3.39
N PHE A 75 -13.81 -14.67 -2.59
CA PHE A 75 -12.90 -15.81 -2.48
C PHE A 75 -13.34 -16.77 -1.36
N SER A 76 -12.87 -18.00 -1.40
CA SER A 76 -13.25 -19.02 -0.42
C SER A 76 -12.93 -18.63 1.03
N ASP A 77 -11.89 -17.82 1.22
CA ASP A 77 -11.40 -17.36 2.53
C ASP A 77 -11.81 -15.92 2.88
N THR A 78 -12.66 -15.27 2.08
CA THR A 78 -13.07 -13.87 2.31
C THR A 78 -14.56 -13.69 2.60
N SER A 79 -15.38 -14.75 2.58
CA SER A 79 -16.83 -14.64 2.70
C SER A 79 -17.34 -13.95 3.96
N SER A 80 -16.66 -14.17 5.10
CA SER A 80 -16.94 -13.54 6.41
C SER A 80 -15.84 -12.56 6.85
N HIS A 81 -14.86 -12.26 5.98
CA HIS A 81 -13.73 -11.41 6.31
C HIS A 81 -14.12 -9.93 6.27
N TRP A 82 -13.58 -9.11 7.19
CA TRP A 82 -13.85 -7.67 7.28
C TRP A 82 -13.53 -6.90 5.99
N ALA A 83 -12.52 -7.34 5.24
CA ALA A 83 -12.09 -6.70 3.99
C ALA A 83 -12.78 -7.28 2.74
N LYS A 84 -13.82 -8.08 2.87
CA LYS A 84 -14.53 -8.71 1.73
C LYS A 84 -14.85 -7.69 0.62
N GLU A 85 -15.42 -6.55 1.00
CA GLU A 85 -15.79 -5.51 0.02
C GLU A 85 -14.55 -4.82 -0.58
N GLU A 86 -13.54 -4.55 0.22
CA GLU A 86 -12.30 -3.94 -0.27
C GLU A 86 -11.56 -4.85 -1.26
N ILE A 87 -11.58 -6.17 -1.02
CA ILE A 87 -11.01 -7.16 -1.93
C ILE A 87 -11.80 -7.23 -3.23
N ASP A 88 -13.16 -7.22 -3.16
CA ASP A 88 -14.02 -7.17 -4.35
C ASP A 88 -13.74 -5.92 -5.19
N ILE A 89 -13.60 -4.75 -4.56
CA ILE A 89 -13.22 -3.51 -5.26
C ILE A 89 -11.89 -3.70 -6.01
N ALA A 90 -10.89 -4.25 -5.36
CA ALA A 90 -9.56 -4.44 -5.98
C ALA A 90 -9.60 -5.44 -7.15
N VAL A 91 -10.38 -6.51 -7.03
CA VAL A 91 -10.58 -7.47 -8.13
C VAL A 91 -11.35 -6.83 -9.29
N THR A 92 -12.41 -6.11 -8.99
CA THR A 92 -13.25 -5.45 -10.01
C THR A 92 -12.47 -4.41 -10.81
N ASN A 93 -11.51 -3.75 -10.17
CA ASN A 93 -10.63 -2.78 -10.83
C ASN A 93 -9.33 -3.41 -11.40
N GLY A 94 -9.26 -4.73 -11.48
CA GLY A 94 -8.16 -5.45 -12.13
C GLY A 94 -6.82 -5.43 -11.36
N ILE A 95 -6.84 -5.03 -10.09
CA ILE A 95 -5.63 -4.87 -9.26
C ILE A 95 -5.10 -6.23 -8.80
N VAL A 96 -6.01 -7.14 -8.45
CA VAL A 96 -5.70 -8.48 -7.92
C VAL A 96 -6.60 -9.54 -8.55
N ASN A 97 -6.09 -10.77 -8.63
CA ASN A 97 -6.86 -11.93 -9.15
C ASN A 97 -7.03 -13.06 -8.11
N GLY A 98 -6.41 -12.97 -6.94
CA GLY A 98 -6.31 -14.05 -5.97
C GLY A 98 -5.31 -15.13 -6.39
N PHE A 99 -5.34 -16.25 -5.67
CA PHE A 99 -4.46 -17.40 -5.93
C PHE A 99 -5.19 -18.48 -6.74
N PRO A 100 -4.43 -19.37 -7.42
CA PRO A 100 -5.04 -20.46 -8.21
C PRO A 100 -5.91 -21.43 -7.40
N ASP A 101 -5.68 -21.52 -6.08
CA ASP A 101 -6.47 -22.33 -5.15
C ASP A 101 -7.82 -21.70 -4.75
N GLY A 102 -8.17 -20.56 -5.35
CA GLY A 102 -9.42 -19.84 -5.06
C GLY A 102 -9.40 -19.00 -3.80
N THR A 103 -8.24 -18.80 -3.18
CA THR A 103 -8.07 -17.94 -1.98
C THR A 103 -7.53 -16.57 -2.35
N PHE A 104 -7.68 -15.60 -1.43
CA PHE A 104 -7.03 -14.30 -1.49
C PHE A 104 -5.88 -14.19 -0.48
N LYS A 105 -5.92 -14.95 0.61
CA LYS A 105 -5.02 -14.90 1.76
C LYS A 105 -4.98 -13.52 2.42
N PRO A 106 -6.12 -12.99 2.90
CA PRO A 106 -6.26 -11.62 3.35
C PRO A 106 -5.35 -11.26 4.52
N GLU A 107 -5.13 -12.18 5.46
CA GLU A 107 -4.31 -11.98 6.66
C GLU A 107 -2.81 -12.25 6.45
N ALA A 108 -2.40 -12.77 5.27
CA ALA A 108 -1.00 -12.97 4.98
C ALA A 108 -0.29 -11.60 4.83
N PRO A 109 0.93 -11.42 5.40
CA PRO A 109 1.74 -10.25 5.11
C PRO A 109 2.01 -10.16 3.61
N ILE A 110 1.92 -8.95 3.04
CA ILE A 110 2.18 -8.75 1.61
C ILE A 110 3.68 -8.62 1.35
N THR A 111 4.18 -9.33 0.33
CA THR A 111 5.56 -9.19 -0.10
C THR A 111 5.75 -7.97 -1.02
N ARG A 112 7.01 -7.53 -1.17
CA ARG A 112 7.35 -6.39 -2.04
C ARG A 112 7.05 -6.69 -3.51
N GLU A 113 7.29 -7.91 -3.99
CA GLU A 113 6.93 -8.29 -5.35
C GLU A 113 5.41 -8.33 -5.57
N GLU A 114 4.63 -8.82 -4.61
CA GLU A 114 3.16 -8.80 -4.69
C GLU A 114 2.60 -7.38 -4.71
N ALA A 115 3.12 -6.50 -3.87
CA ALA A 115 2.73 -5.09 -3.88
C ALA A 115 3.10 -4.40 -5.19
N SER A 116 4.27 -4.73 -5.77
CA SER A 116 4.67 -4.23 -7.09
C SER A 116 3.67 -4.62 -8.17
N VAL A 117 3.19 -5.87 -8.16
CA VAL A 117 2.18 -6.34 -9.13
C VAL A 117 0.85 -5.61 -8.93
N MET A 118 0.38 -5.41 -7.70
CA MET A 118 -0.85 -4.68 -7.44
C MET A 118 -0.78 -3.23 -7.93
N ILE A 119 0.34 -2.54 -7.69
CA ILE A 119 0.58 -1.17 -8.16
C ILE A 119 0.68 -1.13 -9.69
N SER A 120 1.44 -2.04 -10.27
CA SER A 120 1.63 -2.16 -11.72
C SER A 120 0.29 -2.39 -12.43
N ASN A 121 -0.54 -3.30 -11.94
CA ASN A 121 -1.86 -3.57 -12.48
C ASN A 121 -2.75 -2.31 -12.44
N TYR A 122 -2.77 -1.62 -11.31
CA TYR A 122 -3.56 -0.39 -11.16
C TYR A 122 -3.10 0.71 -12.13
N LYS A 123 -1.79 0.93 -12.23
CA LYS A 123 -1.20 1.97 -13.10
C LYS A 123 -1.05 1.53 -14.55
N GLN A 124 -1.35 0.26 -14.86
CA GLN A 124 -1.17 -0.34 -16.18
C GLN A 124 0.26 -0.17 -16.72
N ILE A 125 1.22 -0.36 -15.82
CA ILE A 125 2.65 -0.29 -16.12
C ILE A 125 3.29 -1.67 -16.04
N SER A 126 4.10 -2.00 -17.02
CA SER A 126 4.97 -3.18 -17.00
C SER A 126 6.08 -2.96 -18.01
N ASP A 127 7.27 -3.40 -17.69
CA ASP A 127 8.39 -3.34 -18.61
C ASP A 127 9.03 -4.72 -18.72
N LYS A 128 9.40 -5.10 -19.94
CA LYS A 128 10.05 -6.39 -20.22
C LYS A 128 11.56 -6.25 -20.33
N ASP A 129 12.05 -5.03 -20.51
CA ASP A 129 13.48 -4.72 -20.50
C ASP A 129 13.90 -4.55 -19.05
N LEU A 130 14.40 -5.58 -18.42
CA LEU A 130 14.66 -5.62 -16.97
C LEU A 130 15.95 -4.90 -16.57
N ASP A 131 16.20 -3.74 -17.13
CA ASP A 131 17.46 -3.00 -16.97
C ASP A 131 17.70 -2.55 -15.53
N LYS A 132 16.70 -1.96 -14.86
CA LYS A 132 16.83 -1.55 -13.46
C LYS A 132 16.83 -2.73 -12.51
N LEU A 133 15.93 -3.69 -12.72
CA LEU A 133 15.86 -4.89 -11.89
C LEU A 133 17.20 -5.63 -11.89
N ASN A 134 17.83 -5.76 -13.05
CA ASN A 134 19.11 -6.47 -13.20
C ASN A 134 20.29 -5.76 -12.49
N THR A 135 20.11 -4.52 -12.02
CA THR A 135 21.12 -3.84 -11.18
C THR A 135 21.13 -4.33 -9.73
N TYR A 136 20.09 -5.04 -9.30
CA TYR A 136 19.98 -5.57 -7.94
C TYR A 136 20.57 -6.97 -7.84
N LYS A 137 21.27 -7.22 -6.74
CA LYS A 137 21.98 -8.49 -6.50
C LYS A 137 21.07 -9.71 -6.42
N ASP A 138 19.83 -9.50 -6.01
CA ASP A 138 18.78 -10.49 -5.79
C ASP A 138 17.70 -10.47 -6.88
N SER A 139 18.01 -9.90 -8.04
CA SER A 139 17.08 -9.86 -9.19
C SER A 139 16.55 -11.25 -9.58
N SER A 140 17.39 -12.28 -9.49
CA SER A 140 17.00 -13.68 -9.77
C SER A 140 16.03 -14.29 -8.77
N GLU A 141 15.83 -13.65 -7.59
CA GLU A 141 14.85 -14.09 -6.60
C GLU A 141 13.44 -13.55 -6.90
N VAL A 142 13.30 -12.58 -7.80
CA VAL A 142 11.99 -12.09 -8.25
C VAL A 142 11.30 -13.19 -9.06
N SER A 143 10.07 -13.52 -8.65
CA SER A 143 9.26 -14.50 -9.37
C SER A 143 9.01 -14.05 -10.82
N ASP A 144 9.02 -14.99 -11.77
CA ASP A 144 8.83 -14.69 -13.20
C ASP A 144 7.57 -13.87 -13.47
N TRP A 145 6.47 -14.16 -12.76
CA TRP A 145 5.22 -13.45 -12.87
C TRP A 145 5.27 -11.99 -12.37
N ALA A 146 6.29 -11.63 -11.59
CA ALA A 146 6.43 -10.30 -10.99
C ALA A 146 7.50 -9.45 -11.68
N GLN A 147 8.42 -10.02 -12.47
CA GLN A 147 9.58 -9.31 -13.02
C GLN A 147 9.20 -8.03 -13.75
N ALA A 148 8.30 -8.10 -14.72
CA ALA A 148 7.87 -6.95 -15.50
C ALA A 148 7.19 -5.87 -14.65
N SER A 149 6.47 -6.27 -13.60
CA SER A 149 5.83 -5.34 -12.66
C SER A 149 6.83 -4.69 -11.73
N VAL A 150 7.81 -5.46 -11.24
CA VAL A 150 8.90 -4.93 -10.40
C VAL A 150 9.72 -3.93 -11.20
N GLU A 151 10.10 -4.25 -12.45
CA GLU A 151 10.77 -3.30 -13.34
C GLU A 151 9.95 -2.03 -13.49
N GLY A 152 8.67 -2.12 -13.85
CA GLY A 152 7.81 -0.97 -14.05
C GLY A 152 7.74 -0.05 -12.83
N VAL A 153 7.59 -0.60 -11.61
CA VAL A 153 7.56 0.23 -10.39
C VAL A 153 8.91 0.83 -10.02
N LEU A 154 10.02 0.17 -10.39
CA LEU A 154 11.38 0.71 -10.25
C LEU A 154 11.61 1.86 -11.23
N GLU A 155 11.23 1.70 -12.50
CA GLU A 155 11.32 2.73 -13.53
C GLU A 155 10.56 4.00 -13.16
N GLN A 156 9.34 3.84 -12.64
CA GLN A 156 8.52 4.96 -12.19
C GLN A 156 8.96 5.55 -10.84
N GLY A 157 9.93 4.93 -10.14
CA GLY A 157 10.38 5.38 -8.82
C GLY A 157 9.34 5.19 -7.71
N TYR A 158 8.31 4.37 -7.93
CA TYR A 158 7.31 4.08 -6.89
C TYR A 158 7.88 3.23 -5.77
N MET A 159 8.76 2.30 -6.13
CA MET A 159 9.57 1.52 -5.19
C MET A 159 11.06 1.71 -5.49
N SER A 160 11.89 1.47 -4.51
CA SER A 160 13.35 1.45 -4.62
C SER A 160 13.92 0.26 -3.85
N GLY A 161 15.13 -0.16 -4.18
CA GLY A 161 15.85 -1.17 -3.40
C GLY A 161 16.47 -0.60 -2.12
N TYR A 162 17.19 -1.45 -1.44
CA TYR A 162 17.91 -1.15 -0.21
C TYR A 162 19.35 -0.68 -0.49
N PRO A 163 20.01 -0.02 0.50
CA PRO A 163 21.39 0.47 0.33
C PRO A 163 22.42 -0.62 0.01
N ASP A 164 22.15 -1.88 0.37
CA ASP A 164 22.99 -3.04 0.07
C ASP A 164 22.88 -3.53 -1.38
N LYS A 165 22.12 -2.83 -2.22
CA LYS A 165 21.79 -3.17 -3.61
C LYS A 165 20.94 -4.44 -3.74
N THR A 166 20.04 -4.71 -2.78
CA THR A 166 18.99 -5.70 -2.92
C THR A 166 17.64 -5.02 -3.15
N PHE A 167 16.74 -5.67 -3.89
CA PHE A 167 15.34 -5.26 -3.99
C PHE A 167 14.50 -5.86 -2.86
N GLY A 168 14.82 -7.08 -2.42
CA GLY A 168 14.10 -7.82 -1.40
C GLY A 168 12.71 -8.29 -1.85
N PRO A 169 12.56 -9.01 -2.98
CA PRO A 169 11.24 -9.33 -3.54
C PRO A 169 10.35 -10.11 -2.57
N LYS A 170 10.95 -11.00 -1.79
CA LYS A 170 10.25 -11.86 -0.82
C LYS A 170 10.10 -11.23 0.57
N LYS A 171 10.72 -10.06 0.82
CA LYS A 171 10.52 -9.34 2.07
C LYS A 171 9.10 -8.78 2.14
N ASN A 172 8.49 -8.87 3.31
CA ASN A 172 7.19 -8.27 3.57
C ASN A 172 7.31 -6.76 3.80
N LEU A 173 6.31 -6.01 3.33
CA LEU A 173 6.22 -4.58 3.60
C LEU A 173 5.80 -4.32 5.04
N THR A 174 6.38 -3.29 5.63
CA THR A 174 5.84 -2.68 6.84
C THR A 174 4.71 -1.71 6.52
N ARG A 175 3.93 -1.32 7.54
CA ARG A 175 2.87 -0.31 7.41
C ARG A 175 3.44 1.03 6.93
N ALA A 176 4.61 1.42 7.42
CA ALA A 176 5.30 2.64 6.98
C ALA A 176 5.74 2.55 5.52
N GLU A 177 6.36 1.44 5.11
CA GLU A 177 6.77 1.24 3.72
C GLU A 177 5.58 1.26 2.76
N ALA A 178 4.44 0.67 3.15
CA ALA A 178 3.23 0.67 2.33
C ALA A 178 2.71 2.11 2.07
N VAL A 179 2.56 2.93 3.11
CA VAL A 179 2.07 4.31 2.94
C VAL A 179 3.06 5.18 2.15
N VAL A 180 4.37 5.01 2.36
CA VAL A 180 5.37 5.77 1.60
C VAL A 180 5.41 5.33 0.14
N THR A 181 5.31 4.04 -0.15
CA THR A 181 5.22 3.54 -1.52
C THR A 181 4.02 4.14 -2.24
N LEU A 182 2.82 4.07 -1.66
CA LEU A 182 1.62 4.64 -2.26
C LEU A 182 1.71 6.16 -2.42
N SER A 183 2.34 6.88 -1.49
CA SER A 183 2.49 8.34 -1.56
C SER A 183 3.32 8.83 -2.75
N ARG A 184 4.17 7.99 -3.31
CA ARG A 184 4.99 8.30 -4.50
C ARG A 184 4.20 8.18 -5.81
N ILE A 185 3.02 7.59 -5.76
CA ILE A 185 2.20 7.34 -6.94
C ILE A 185 1.25 8.51 -7.12
N ALA A 186 1.37 9.24 -8.23
CA ALA A 186 0.43 10.31 -8.54
C ALA A 186 -1.00 9.75 -8.71
N LYS A 187 -1.97 10.48 -8.14
CA LYS A 187 -3.39 10.17 -8.27
C LYS A 187 -3.90 10.42 -9.68
#